data_12eea669d353ce3f97c6cc39c885c233
#
_entry.id   12eea669d353ce3f97c6cc39c885c233
#
_cell.length_a   1.000
_cell.length_b   1.000
_cell.length_c   1.000
_cell.angle_alpha   90.00
_cell.angle_beta   90.00
_cell.angle_gamma   90.00
#
_symmetry.space_group_name_H-M   'P 1'
#
loop_
_entity.id
_entity.type
_entity.pdbx_description
1 polymer ?
#
loop_
_entity_poly.entity_id
_entity_poly.type
_entity_poly.pdbx_seq_one_letter_code
_entity_poly.pdbx_strand_id
1 'polypeptide(L)'
;FGSLPGSMGKGAGIFKEVASAGGIDSSGPYTGESYDAAALIILAMQAGGKADRMTVQKNVMSVANAPGTKIYPGELKKALDLLAKGKAVNYEGATAVEFTDVGEAFGSFIEKEIKGGKFKDKKQR
;
A
#
# COMPACT_ATOMS: atom_id res chain seq x y z
N PHE A 1 -26.18 4.29 -3.01
CA PHE A 1 -25.23 4.57 -1.96
C PHE A 1 -24.29 3.39 -1.78
N GLY A 2 -23.01 3.62 -1.84
CA GLY A 2 -22.01 2.60 -1.62
C GLY A 2 -20.67 3.23 -1.24
N SER A 3 -19.76 2.40 -0.75
CA SER A 3 -18.38 2.80 -0.50
C SER A 3 -17.42 1.82 -1.13
N LEU A 4 -16.29 2.32 -1.60
CA LEU A 4 -15.18 1.53 -2.08
C LEU A 4 -13.92 1.95 -1.31
N PRO A 5 -12.98 1.04 -1.05
CA PRO A 5 -11.65 1.44 -0.63
C PRO A 5 -11.07 2.44 -1.62
N GLY A 6 -10.42 3.46 -1.11
CA GLY A 6 -9.85 4.52 -1.94
C GLY A 6 -8.50 4.95 -1.43
N SER A 7 -7.53 5.02 -2.31
CA SER A 7 -6.20 5.50 -1.97
C SER A 7 -6.18 7.01 -1.84
N MET A 8 -5.59 7.52 -0.77
CA MET A 8 -5.42 8.95 -0.50
C MET A 8 -3.96 9.34 -0.32
N GLY A 9 -3.68 10.63 -0.54
CA GLY A 9 -2.38 11.21 -0.25
C GLY A 9 -1.37 11.07 -1.38
N LYS A 10 -0.11 11.33 -1.03
CA LYS A 10 1.01 11.39 -1.99
C LYS A 10 1.23 10.04 -2.70
N GLY A 11 1.12 8.93 -1.98
CA GLY A 11 1.33 7.59 -2.51
C GLY A 11 0.37 7.23 -3.64
N ALA A 12 -0.89 7.63 -3.54
CA ALA A 12 -1.90 7.38 -4.57
C ALA A 12 -1.57 8.02 -5.92
N GLY A 13 -1.08 9.26 -5.90
CA GLY A 13 -0.63 9.96 -7.11
C GLY A 13 0.57 9.27 -7.76
N ILE A 14 1.57 8.93 -6.95
CA ILE A 14 2.78 8.24 -7.43
C ILE A 14 2.41 6.85 -7.99
N PHE A 15 1.51 6.11 -7.32
CA PHE A 15 1.06 4.81 -7.79
C PHE A 15 0.42 4.90 -9.18
N LYS A 16 -0.42 5.91 -9.42
CA LYS A 16 -1.04 6.13 -10.73
C LYS A 16 0.01 6.28 -11.85
N GLU A 17 1.08 7.02 -11.59
CA GLU A 17 2.17 7.19 -12.55
C GLU A 17 2.95 5.89 -12.79
N VAL A 18 3.29 5.17 -11.71
CA VAL A 18 4.00 3.87 -11.79
C VAL A 18 3.17 2.83 -12.53
N ALA A 19 1.88 2.72 -12.24
CA ALA A 19 0.97 1.79 -12.92
C ALA A 19 0.84 2.11 -14.40
N SER A 20 0.65 3.39 -14.73
CA SER A 20 0.55 3.86 -16.13
C SER A 20 1.84 3.56 -16.91
N ALA A 21 3.00 3.78 -16.32
CA ALA A 21 4.28 3.43 -16.94
C ALA A 21 4.44 1.91 -17.19
N GLY A 22 3.80 1.09 -16.36
CA GLY A 22 3.71 -0.37 -16.53
C GLY A 22 2.58 -0.85 -17.44
N GLY A 23 1.80 0.07 -18.05
CA GLY A 23 0.65 -0.28 -18.89
C GLY A 23 -0.55 -0.82 -18.10
N ILE A 24 -0.64 -0.53 -16.81
CA ILE A 24 -1.70 -1.00 -15.92
C ILE A 24 -2.70 0.13 -15.66
N ASP A 25 -3.98 -0.16 -15.82
CA ASP A 25 -5.07 0.75 -15.42
C ASP A 25 -5.22 0.75 -13.89
N SER A 26 -4.84 1.85 -13.27
CA SER A 26 -4.94 2.04 -11.81
C SER A 26 -6.33 2.47 -11.32
N SER A 27 -7.31 2.65 -12.22
CA SER A 27 -8.66 3.12 -11.86
C SER A 27 -9.56 2.02 -11.28
N GLY A 28 -9.18 0.75 -11.44
CA GLY A 28 -9.92 -0.37 -10.90
C GLY A 28 -9.91 -0.42 -9.37
N PRO A 29 -10.96 -0.97 -8.75
CA PRO A 29 -10.98 -1.15 -7.30
C PRO A 29 -9.85 -2.10 -6.85
N TYR A 30 -9.30 -1.83 -5.67
CA TYR A 30 -8.25 -2.64 -5.03
C TYR A 30 -6.90 -2.72 -5.77
N THR A 31 -6.65 -1.91 -6.79
CA THR A 31 -5.37 -1.93 -7.53
C THR A 31 -4.21 -1.47 -6.66
N GLY A 32 -4.38 -0.36 -5.93
CA GLY A 32 -3.39 0.15 -4.97
C GLY A 32 -3.16 -0.80 -3.80
N GLU A 33 -4.23 -1.33 -3.24
CA GLU A 33 -4.20 -2.29 -2.14
C GLU A 33 -3.48 -3.59 -2.52
N SER A 34 -3.70 -4.08 -3.74
CA SER A 34 -3.02 -5.29 -4.25
C SER A 34 -1.52 -5.05 -4.45
N TYR A 35 -1.16 -3.88 -4.96
CA TYR A 35 0.25 -3.48 -5.09
C TYR A 35 0.93 -3.41 -3.71
N ASP A 36 0.29 -2.77 -2.74
CA ASP A 36 0.82 -2.63 -1.39
C ASP A 36 0.93 -3.97 -0.67
N ALA A 37 -0.05 -4.85 -0.82
CA ALA A 37 0.00 -6.19 -0.25
C ALA A 37 1.20 -6.99 -0.76
N ALA A 38 1.45 -6.98 -2.07
CA ALA A 38 2.60 -7.64 -2.67
C ALA A 38 3.93 -7.04 -2.19
N ALA A 39 4.02 -5.72 -2.14
CA ALA A 39 5.20 -5.00 -1.66
C ALA A 39 5.53 -5.34 -0.20
N LEU A 40 4.53 -5.34 0.68
CA LEU A 40 4.69 -5.68 2.10
C LEU A 40 5.19 -7.11 2.31
N ILE A 41 4.67 -8.07 1.56
CA ILE A 41 5.14 -9.47 1.61
C ILE A 41 6.62 -9.55 1.24
N ILE A 42 7.02 -8.91 0.14
CA ILE A 42 8.42 -8.90 -0.33
C ILE A 42 9.33 -8.24 0.70
N LEU A 43 8.94 -7.08 1.23
CA LEU A 43 9.74 -6.36 2.23
C LEU A 43 9.85 -7.13 3.55
N ALA A 44 8.78 -7.79 4.00
CA ALA A 44 8.81 -8.61 5.19
C ALA A 44 9.73 -9.83 5.04
N MET A 45 9.75 -10.48 3.86
CA MET A 45 10.69 -11.55 3.54
C MET A 45 12.14 -11.04 3.55
N GLN A 46 12.41 -9.89 2.97
CA GLN A 46 13.74 -9.27 2.97
C GLN A 46 14.19 -8.92 4.38
N ALA A 47 13.32 -8.34 5.20
CA ALA A 47 13.62 -7.98 6.58
C ALA A 47 13.97 -9.20 7.44
N GLY A 48 13.30 -10.32 7.24
CA GLY A 48 13.55 -11.56 7.96
C GLY A 48 14.54 -12.52 7.32
N GLY A 49 14.99 -12.25 6.09
CA GLY A 49 16.00 -13.04 5.39
C GLY A 49 15.53 -14.41 4.88
N LYS A 50 14.22 -14.68 4.86
CA LYS A 50 13.62 -15.93 4.39
C LYS A 50 12.31 -15.70 3.63
N ALA A 51 12.07 -16.52 2.60
CA ALA A 51 10.84 -16.50 1.82
C ALA A 51 9.84 -17.56 2.35
N ASP A 52 9.32 -17.34 3.54
CA ASP A 52 8.30 -18.22 4.16
C ASP A 52 7.24 -17.41 4.94
N ARG A 53 6.11 -18.06 5.23
CA ARG A 53 4.95 -17.45 5.91
C ARG A 53 5.29 -16.92 7.30
N MET A 54 6.09 -17.63 8.05
CA MET A 54 6.45 -17.24 9.42
C MET A 54 7.31 -16.00 9.44
N THR A 55 8.19 -15.86 8.45
CA THR A 55 9.02 -14.66 8.25
C THR A 55 8.15 -13.46 7.90
N VAL A 56 7.18 -13.61 7.01
CA VAL A 56 6.21 -12.54 6.69
C VAL A 56 5.42 -12.14 7.93
N GLN A 57 4.84 -13.08 8.63
CA GLN A 57 4.04 -12.82 9.85
C GLN A 57 4.83 -12.03 10.90
N LYS A 58 6.09 -12.36 11.10
CA LYS A 58 6.95 -11.73 12.12
C LYS A 58 7.41 -10.32 11.74
N ASN A 59 7.50 -10.02 10.45
CA ASN A 59 8.16 -8.80 9.97
C ASN A 59 7.21 -7.82 9.26
N VAL A 60 5.99 -8.21 8.88
CA VAL A 60 5.09 -7.35 8.11
C VAL A 60 4.75 -6.06 8.83
N MET A 61 4.49 -6.12 10.13
CA MET A 61 4.19 -4.94 10.94
C MET A 61 5.38 -3.96 11.01
N SER A 62 6.58 -4.49 11.16
CA SER A 62 7.79 -3.67 11.29
C SER A 62 8.22 -2.99 9.99
N VAL A 63 7.82 -3.48 8.84
CA VAL A 63 8.09 -2.83 7.54
C VAL A 63 6.96 -1.91 7.11
N ALA A 64 5.73 -2.16 7.59
CA ALA A 64 4.57 -1.33 7.28
C ALA A 64 4.51 -0.06 8.12
N ASN A 65 4.84 -0.16 9.41
CA ASN A 65 4.64 0.91 10.38
C ASN A 65 5.95 1.68 10.69
N ALA A 66 5.79 2.90 11.18
CA ALA A 66 6.91 3.67 11.74
C ALA A 66 7.52 2.92 12.96
N PRO A 67 8.84 3.16 13.28
CA PRO A 67 9.73 4.13 12.63
C PRO A 67 10.43 3.58 11.40
N GLY A 68 10.92 4.47 10.53
CA GLY A 68 11.74 4.09 9.39
C GLY A 68 11.72 5.10 8.25
N THR A 69 12.49 4.80 7.21
CA THR A 69 12.48 5.60 5.99
C THR A 69 11.18 5.36 5.23
N LYS A 70 10.43 6.42 4.93
CA LYS A 70 9.19 6.32 4.14
C LYS A 70 9.47 5.81 2.74
N ILE A 71 8.69 4.82 2.31
CA ILE A 71 8.78 4.16 1.01
C ILE A 71 7.46 4.31 0.26
N TYR A 72 7.55 4.85 -0.95
CA TYR A 72 6.41 5.07 -1.84
C TYR A 72 6.42 4.08 -3.01
N PRO A 73 5.32 4.00 -3.80
CA PRO A 73 5.28 3.16 -4.99
C PRO A 73 6.45 3.45 -5.94
N GLY A 74 7.02 2.41 -6.52
CA GLY A 74 8.22 2.50 -7.37
C GLY A 74 9.56 2.52 -6.61
N GLU A 75 9.57 2.70 -5.29
CA GLU A 75 10.80 2.73 -4.47
C GLU A 75 11.16 1.38 -3.83
N LEU A 76 10.59 0.26 -4.32
CA LEU A 76 10.78 -1.06 -3.71
C LEU A 76 12.26 -1.46 -3.64
N LYS A 77 13.02 -1.19 -4.70
CA LYS A 77 14.48 -1.43 -4.73
C LYS A 77 15.20 -0.68 -3.61
N LYS A 78 14.88 0.59 -3.40
CA LYS A 78 15.44 1.41 -2.31
C LYS A 78 15.14 0.78 -0.94
N ALA A 79 13.91 0.29 -0.74
CA ALA A 79 13.52 -0.36 0.51
C ALA A 79 14.31 -1.66 0.74
N LEU A 80 14.45 -2.50 -0.29
CA LEU A 80 15.23 -3.72 -0.22
C LEU A 80 16.70 -3.45 0.14
N ASP A 81 17.31 -2.42 -0.48
CA ASP A 81 18.69 -2.02 -0.20
C ASP A 81 18.87 -1.50 1.24
N LEU A 82 17.87 -0.78 1.77
CA LEU A 82 17.87 -0.32 3.17
C LEU A 82 17.78 -1.48 4.14
N LEU A 83 16.83 -2.40 3.92
CA LEU A 83 16.64 -3.59 4.76
C LEU A 83 17.86 -4.50 4.72
N ALA A 84 18.51 -4.68 3.57
CA ALA A 84 19.76 -5.44 3.45
C ALA A 84 20.91 -4.84 4.28
N LYS A 85 20.88 -3.53 4.54
CA LYS A 85 21.82 -2.81 5.43
C LYS A 85 21.36 -2.74 6.89
N GLY A 86 20.32 -3.47 7.26
CA GLY A 86 19.75 -3.45 8.60
C GLY A 86 19.05 -2.15 9.00
N LYS A 87 18.66 -1.31 8.03
CA LYS A 87 17.94 -0.05 8.27
C LYS A 87 16.43 -0.26 8.21
N ALA A 88 15.71 0.38 9.12
CA ALA A 88 14.27 0.32 9.17
C ALA A 88 13.62 1.10 8.01
N VAL A 89 12.52 0.56 7.49
CA VAL A 89 11.65 1.22 6.52
C VAL A 89 10.25 1.40 7.11
N ASN A 90 9.52 2.39 6.60
CA ASN A 90 8.10 2.63 6.86
C ASN A 90 7.40 2.68 5.50
N TYR A 91 6.72 1.61 5.14
CA TYR A 91 6.08 1.49 3.83
C TYR A 91 4.76 2.27 3.79
N GLU A 92 4.76 3.41 3.13
CA GLU A 92 3.55 4.22 2.90
C GLU A 92 2.71 3.66 1.74
N GLY A 93 3.36 3.17 0.69
CA GLY A 93 2.70 2.59 -0.46
C GLY A 93 1.76 3.53 -1.21
N ALA A 94 0.83 2.92 -1.93
CA ALA A 94 -0.23 3.60 -2.66
C ALA A 94 -1.39 4.03 -1.75
N THR A 95 -1.63 3.30 -0.66
CA THR A 95 -2.82 3.44 0.18
C THR A 95 -2.53 4.07 1.55
N ALA A 96 -1.29 4.54 1.79
CA ALA A 96 -0.82 4.99 3.10
C ALA A 96 -1.01 3.91 4.17
N VAL A 97 -0.46 2.73 3.91
CA VAL A 97 -0.62 1.56 4.77
C VAL A 97 -0.07 1.81 6.16
N GLU A 98 -0.90 1.59 7.16
CA GLU A 98 -0.52 1.51 8.56
C GLU A 98 -1.40 0.47 9.26
N PHE A 99 -0.80 -0.42 10.02
CA PHE A 99 -1.54 -1.45 10.76
C PHE A 99 -1.73 -1.07 12.21
N THR A 100 -2.89 -1.44 12.74
CA THR A 100 -3.16 -1.46 14.18
C THR A 100 -2.40 -2.60 14.86
N ASP A 101 -2.34 -2.57 16.18
CA ASP A 101 -1.69 -3.63 17.00
C ASP A 101 -2.30 -5.02 16.77
N VAL A 102 -3.55 -5.08 16.33
CA VAL A 102 -4.25 -6.35 16.02
C VAL A 102 -4.11 -6.77 14.54
N GLY A 103 -3.36 -6.00 13.73
CA GLY A 103 -3.09 -6.32 12.33
C GLY A 103 -4.16 -5.88 11.34
N GLU A 104 -5.04 -4.98 11.73
CA GLU A 104 -6.00 -4.34 10.82
C GLU A 104 -5.36 -3.11 10.17
N ALA A 105 -5.52 -2.94 8.86
CA ALA A 105 -5.06 -1.75 8.17
C ALA A 105 -6.05 -0.60 8.36
N PHE A 106 -5.54 0.59 8.65
CA PHE A 106 -6.32 1.81 8.50
C PHE A 106 -6.66 2.02 7.03
N GLY A 107 -7.88 2.40 6.74
CA GLY A 107 -8.36 2.57 5.38
C GLY A 107 -9.04 3.91 5.15
N SER A 108 -8.98 4.36 3.92
CA SER A 108 -9.81 5.45 3.42
C SER A 108 -10.83 4.91 2.42
N PHE A 109 -11.95 5.60 2.30
CA PHE A 109 -13.09 5.17 1.49
C PHE A 109 -13.58 6.29 0.58
N ILE A 110 -14.02 5.91 -0.61
CA ILE A 110 -14.72 6.78 -1.54
C ILE A 110 -16.21 6.48 -1.43
N GLU A 111 -16.99 7.48 -1.03
CA GLU A 111 -18.44 7.40 -1.01
C GLU A 111 -18.96 7.58 -2.43
N LYS A 112 -19.76 6.61 -2.90
CA LYS A 112 -20.36 6.60 -4.24
C LYS A 112 -21.86 6.86 -4.16
N GLU A 113 -22.38 7.67 -5.07
CA GLU A 113 -23.82 7.83 -5.28
C GLU A 113 -24.19 7.47 -6.73
N ILE A 114 -25.44 7.03 -6.92
CA ILE A 114 -25.99 6.83 -8.27
C ILE A 114 -26.72 8.11 -8.66
N LYS A 115 -26.27 8.73 -9.76
CA LYS A 115 -26.90 9.92 -10.31
C LYS A 115 -26.97 9.81 -11.84
N GLY A 116 -28.19 9.86 -12.37
CA GLY A 116 -28.44 9.69 -13.80
C GLY A 116 -28.02 8.29 -14.32
N GLY A 117 -28.23 7.25 -13.53
CA GLY A 117 -27.90 5.86 -13.87
C GLY A 117 -26.40 5.53 -13.85
N LYS A 118 -25.57 6.43 -13.33
CA LYS A 118 -24.11 6.24 -13.25
C LYS A 118 -23.61 6.43 -11.82
N PHE A 119 -22.59 5.66 -11.44
CA PHE A 119 -21.85 5.90 -10.19
C PHE A 119 -21.03 7.17 -10.27
N LYS A 120 -21.16 8.04 -9.28
CA LYS A 120 -20.35 9.25 -9.11
C LYS A 120 -19.74 9.28 -7.74
N ASP A 121 -18.50 9.74 -7.67
CA ASP A 121 -17.81 9.95 -6.41
C ASP A 121 -18.41 11.18 -5.71
N LYS A 122 -18.82 11.02 -4.47
CA LYS A 122 -19.45 12.06 -3.68
C LYS A 122 -18.48 12.67 -2.68
N LYS A 123 -17.76 11.85 -1.94
CA LYS A 123 -16.84 12.27 -0.91
C LYS A 123 -15.80 11.18 -0.66
N GLN A 124 -14.57 11.60 -0.39
CA GLN A 124 -13.52 10.74 0.11
C GLN A 124 -13.40 10.91 1.63
N ARG A 125 -13.37 9.83 2.36
CA ARG A 125 -13.25 9.80 3.83
C ARG A 125 -12.11 8.87 4.25
#